data_90502a86a7274065c0b59b9c30e528b6
#
_entry.id   90502a86a7274065c0b59b9c30e528b6
#
_cell.length_a   1.000
_cell.length_b   1.000
_cell.length_c   1.000
_cell.angle_alpha   90.00
_cell.angle_beta   90.00
_cell.angle_gamma   90.00
#
_symmetry.space_group_name_H-M   'P 1'
#
loop_
_entity.id
_entity.type
_entity.pdbx_description
1 polymer ?
#
loop_
_entity_poly.entity_id
_entity_poly.type
_entity_poly.pdbx_seq_one_letter_code
_entity_poly.pdbx_strand_id
1 'polypeptide(L)' 'MAYERIRQLREDKDLTQTDMGKILNCSQVAYSRYELGKRDIPTDVLIKLARFHNTSIDYLLGLTNNKKPYKD' A
#
# COMPACT_ATOMS: atom_id res chain seq x y z
N MET A 1 -1.73 -12.59 6.52
CA MET A 1 -0.54 -11.81 6.91
C MET A 1 -0.82 -10.34 6.71
N ALA A 2 -0.60 -9.52 7.73
CA ALA A 2 -0.81 -8.08 7.61
C ALA A 2 0.37 -7.42 6.90
N TYR A 3 0.07 -6.41 6.09
CA TYR A 3 1.11 -5.64 5.39
C TYR A 3 1.33 -4.32 6.14
N GLU A 4 2.09 -4.41 7.22
CA GLU A 4 2.29 -3.29 8.15
C GLU A 4 2.93 -2.07 7.49
N ARG A 5 3.80 -2.27 6.50
CA ARG A 5 4.46 -1.16 5.80
C ARG A 5 3.46 -0.30 5.04
N ILE A 6 2.42 -0.92 4.47
CA ILE A 6 1.38 -0.18 3.76
C ILE A 6 0.66 0.76 4.74
N ARG A 7 0.31 0.25 5.93
CA ARG A 7 -0.29 1.07 6.97
C ARG A 7 0.65 2.17 7.45
N GLN A 8 1.91 1.84 7.72
CA GLN A 8 2.90 2.81 8.18
C GLN A 8 3.09 3.94 7.18
N LEU A 9 3.19 3.62 5.89
CA LEU A 9 3.32 4.64 4.85
C LEU A 9 2.10 5.55 4.78
N ARG A 10 0.91 4.98 4.96
CA ARG A 10 -0.33 5.77 5.02
C ARG A 10 -0.31 6.71 6.21
N GLU A 11 -0.02 6.18 7.39
CA GLU A 11 0.01 6.96 8.63
C GLU A 11 1.06 8.06 8.59
N ASP A 12 2.23 7.79 7.98
CA ASP A 12 3.29 8.79 7.83
C ASP A 12 2.84 10.01 7.01
N LYS A 13 1.82 9.83 6.16
CA LYS A 13 1.25 10.92 5.35
C LYS A 13 -0.02 11.50 5.98
N ASP A 14 -0.37 11.08 7.20
CA ASP A 14 -1.58 11.51 7.89
C ASP A 14 -2.86 11.24 7.09
N LEU A 15 -2.87 10.13 6.33
CA LEU A 15 -4.02 9.74 5.52
C LEU A 15 -4.87 8.70 6.24
N THR A 16 -6.18 8.80 6.07
CA THR A 16 -7.12 7.80 6.58
C THR A 16 -7.29 6.66 5.56
N GLN A 17 -7.89 5.54 6.01
CA GLN A 17 -8.23 4.45 5.10
C GLN A 17 -9.24 4.90 4.04
N THR A 18 -10.16 5.80 4.41
CA THR A 18 -11.10 6.40 3.45
C THR A 18 -10.37 7.18 2.37
N ASP A 19 -9.36 7.98 2.75
CA ASP A 19 -8.54 8.72 1.79
C ASP A 19 -7.87 7.77 0.80
N MET A 20 -7.30 6.67 1.31
CA MET A 20 -6.62 5.69 0.45
C MET A 20 -7.61 4.98 -0.48
N GLY A 21 -8.81 4.70 0.01
CA GLY A 21 -9.86 4.15 -0.84
C GLY A 21 -10.15 5.04 -2.04
N LYS A 22 -10.25 6.35 -1.82
CA LYS A 22 -10.45 7.32 -2.90
C LYS A 22 -9.28 7.35 -3.86
N ILE A 23 -8.05 7.36 -3.34
CA ILE A 23 -6.83 7.38 -4.17
C ILE A 23 -6.74 6.14 -5.05
N LEU A 24 -7.09 4.98 -4.50
CA LEU A 24 -7.00 3.71 -5.21
C LEU A 24 -8.28 3.35 -5.95
N ASN A 25 -9.30 4.19 -5.87
CA ASN A 25 -10.62 3.96 -6.49
C ASN A 25 -11.25 2.66 -5.99
N CYS A 26 -11.22 2.45 -4.68
CA CYS A 26 -11.87 1.32 -4.03
C CYS A 26 -12.55 1.79 -2.74
N SER A 27 -13.35 0.91 -2.12
CA SER A 27 -14.01 1.24 -0.87
C SER A 27 -13.03 1.25 0.30
N GLN A 28 -13.38 1.96 1.38
CA GLN A 28 -12.59 1.95 2.61
C GLN A 28 -12.49 0.52 3.17
N VAL A 29 -13.57 -0.25 3.08
CA VAL A 29 -13.60 -1.65 3.55
C VAL A 29 -12.62 -2.51 2.76
N ALA A 30 -12.59 -2.38 1.44
CA ALA A 30 -11.66 -3.13 0.60
C ALA A 30 -10.21 -2.75 0.94
N TYR A 31 -9.92 -1.46 1.06
CA TYR A 31 -8.60 -1.01 1.42
C TYR A 31 -8.16 -1.54 2.80
N SER A 32 -9.06 -1.48 3.78
CA SER A 32 -8.79 -2.00 5.12
C SER A 32 -8.40 -3.49 5.09
N ARG A 33 -9.08 -4.28 4.27
CA ARG A 33 -8.77 -5.70 4.12
C ARG A 33 -7.40 -5.93 3.50
N TYR A 34 -6.96 -5.05 2.61
CA TYR A 34 -5.60 -5.09 2.04
C TYR A 34 -4.55 -4.91 3.15
N GLU A 35 -4.71 -3.88 3.99
CA GLU A 35 -3.77 -3.64 5.08
C GLU A 35 -3.70 -4.81 6.07
N LEU A 36 -4.86 -5.40 6.37
CA LEU A 36 -4.95 -6.50 7.32
C LEU A 36 -4.50 -7.85 6.76
N GLY A 37 -4.24 -7.92 5.45
CA GLY A 37 -3.87 -9.17 4.80
C GLY A 37 -5.02 -10.16 4.69
N LYS A 38 -6.26 -9.69 4.84
CA LYS A 38 -7.46 -10.54 4.73
C LYS A 38 -7.89 -10.76 3.29
N ARG A 39 -7.34 -9.99 2.37
CA ARG A 39 -7.64 -10.06 0.95
C ARG A 39 -6.36 -9.79 0.18
N ASP A 40 -6.12 -10.59 -0.86
CA ASP A 40 -4.97 -10.38 -1.74
C ASP A 40 -5.08 -9.04 -2.45
N ILE A 41 -3.97 -8.33 -2.53
CA ILE A 41 -3.92 -7.04 -3.20
C ILE A 41 -3.73 -7.28 -4.68
N PRO A 42 -4.66 -6.81 -5.55
CA PRO A 42 -4.47 -6.94 -6.99
C PRO A 42 -3.18 -6.26 -7.46
N THR A 43 -2.58 -6.78 -8.50
CA THR A 43 -1.31 -6.26 -9.03
C THR A 43 -1.39 -4.78 -9.38
N ASP A 44 -2.49 -4.34 -9.99
CA ASP A 44 -2.66 -2.92 -10.34
C ASP A 44 -2.73 -2.03 -9.10
N VAL A 45 -3.33 -2.51 -8.02
CA VAL A 45 -3.38 -1.77 -6.75
C VAL A 45 -1.98 -1.69 -6.13
N LEU A 46 -1.21 -2.78 -6.18
CA LEU A 46 0.18 -2.77 -5.71
C LEU A 46 1.03 -1.74 -6.46
N ILE A 47 0.86 -1.68 -7.78
CA ILE A 47 1.58 -0.71 -8.61
C ILE A 47 1.20 0.71 -8.23
N LYS A 48 -0.09 0.98 -8.06
CA LYS A 48 -0.59 2.30 -7.65
C LYS A 48 -0.05 2.70 -6.27
N LEU A 49 -0.05 1.78 -5.31
CA LEU A 49 0.48 2.02 -3.98
C LEU A 49 1.97 2.34 -4.02
N ALA A 50 2.74 1.57 -4.78
CA ALA A 50 4.18 1.78 -4.89
C ALA A 50 4.48 3.16 -5.49
N ARG A 51 3.75 3.55 -6.54
CA ARG A 51 3.92 4.86 -7.17
C ARG A 51 3.49 5.99 -6.26
N PHE A 52 2.36 5.84 -5.60
CA PHE A 52 1.85 6.87 -4.69
C PHE A 52 2.83 7.13 -3.54
N HIS A 53 3.37 6.07 -2.95
CA HIS A 53 4.31 6.18 -1.83
C HIS A 53 5.76 6.34 -2.28
N ASN A 54 6.00 6.37 -3.57
CA ASN A 54 7.35 6.50 -4.16
C ASN A 54 8.29 5.43 -3.60
N THR A 55 7.87 4.18 -3.68
CA THR A 55 8.62 3.03 -3.17
C THR A 55 8.47 1.84 -4.12
N SER A 56 9.04 0.70 -3.77
CA SER A 56 8.92 -0.53 -4.55
C SER A 56 7.82 -1.42 -4.00
N ILE A 57 7.30 -2.32 -4.85
CA ILE A 57 6.35 -3.34 -4.43
C ILE A 57 7.01 -4.26 -3.40
N ASP A 58 8.29 -4.61 -3.59
CA ASP A 58 9.03 -5.44 -2.64
C ASP A 58 9.04 -4.82 -1.25
N TYR A 59 9.24 -3.50 -1.16
CA TYR A 59 9.19 -2.81 0.13
C TYR A 59 7.81 -2.90 0.77
N LEU A 60 6.75 -2.69 -0.04
CA LEU A 60 5.37 -2.79 0.46
C LEU A 60 5.09 -4.16 1.06
N LEU A 61 5.62 -5.21 0.45
CA LEU A 61 5.36 -6.60 0.87
C LEU A 61 6.36 -7.10 1.92
N GLY A 62 7.31 -6.27 2.33
CA GLY A 62 8.29 -6.65 3.35
C GLY A 62 9.43 -7.51 2.84
N LEU A 63 9.64 -7.58 1.52
CA LEU A 63 10.69 -8.42 0.91
C LEU A 63 12.05 -7.72 0.89
N THR A 64 12.10 -6.43 1.14
CA THR A 64 13.32 -5.65 1.21
C THR A 64 13.16 -4.54 2.24
N ASN A 65 14.26 -4.07 2.80
CA ASN A 65 14.28 -2.89 3.68
C ASN A 65 14.61 -1.62 2.91
N ASN A 66 14.90 -1.73 1.61
CA ASN A 66 15.20 -0.58 0.77
C ASN A 66 13.90 0.08 0.32
N LYS A 67 13.63 1.28 0.82
CA LYS A 67 12.41 2.03 0.55
C LYS A 67 12.42 2.70 -0.83
N LYS A 68 13.58 2.82 -1.47
CA LYS A 68 13.69 3.50 -2.76
C LYS A 68 12.96 2.72 -3.86
N PRO A 69 12.29 3.42 -4.79
CA PRO A 69 11.65 2.74 -5.92
C PRO A 69 12.71 2.13 -6.84
N TYR A 70 12.29 1.15 -7.64
CA TYR A 70 13.18 0.58 -8.65
C TYR A 70 13.54 1.64 -9.68
N LYS A 71 14.76 1.56 -10.16
CA LYS A 71 15.18 2.37 -11.31
C LYS A 71 14.68 1.74 -12.60
N ASP A 72 14.20 2.56 -13.49
CA ASP A 72 13.83 2.11 -14.84
C ASP A 72 15.09 1.85 -15.68
#